data_150cacacf24dc8f5b34fbb4fc5859830
#
_entry.id   150cacacf24dc8f5b34fbb4fc5859830
#
_cell.length_a   1.000
_cell.length_b   1.000
_cell.length_c   1.000
_cell.angle_alpha   90.00
_cell.angle_beta   90.00
_cell.angle_gamma   90.00
#
_symmetry.space_group_name_H-M   'P 1'
#
loop_
_entity.id
_entity.type
_entity.pdbx_description
1 polymer ?
#
loop_
_entity_poly.entity_id
_entity_poly.type
_entity_poly.pdbx_seq_one_letter_code
_entity_poly.pdbx_strand_id
1 'polypeptide(L)'
;MTKISEYEAIIQVIQTYLEGSNQGKSEIVKQAFAKDAIMQGTNKDGSLVSGSIENLYKVLDESGEAKDTKSRIDVLYVDESIASVRVIIENWHGLNFTDLHQLFKSNGKWKIVAKAYHTY
;
A
#
# COMPACT_ATOMS: atom_id res chain seq x y z
N MET A 1 8.79 9.82 22.59
CA MET A 1 7.83 10.61 21.79
C MET A 1 8.10 10.42 20.31
N THR A 2 7.07 10.16 19.53
CA THR A 2 7.21 9.98 18.08
C THR A 2 7.37 11.35 17.41
N LYS A 3 8.42 11.51 16.63
CA LYS A 3 8.72 12.77 15.93
C LYS A 3 7.85 12.93 14.69
N ILE A 4 7.58 14.18 14.30
CA ILE A 4 6.86 14.50 13.08
C ILE A 4 7.54 13.89 11.85
N SER A 5 8.89 13.86 11.84
CA SER A 5 9.65 13.25 10.75
C SER A 5 9.34 11.77 10.52
N GLU A 6 8.91 11.05 11.55
CA GLU A 6 8.47 9.65 11.38
C GLU A 6 7.16 9.57 10.59
N TYR A 7 6.22 10.47 10.88
CA TYR A 7 4.96 10.55 10.11
C TYR A 7 5.24 10.88 8.64
N GLU A 8 6.14 11.81 8.40
CA GLU A 8 6.52 12.20 7.03
C GLU A 8 7.15 11.04 6.27
N ALA A 9 8.04 10.29 6.92
CA ALA A 9 8.69 9.12 6.31
C ALA A 9 7.68 8.02 5.98
N ILE A 10 6.71 7.76 6.86
CA ILE A 10 5.65 6.78 6.65
C ILE A 10 4.77 7.20 5.48
N ILE A 11 4.36 8.46 5.43
CA ILE A 11 3.55 9.01 4.33
C ILE A 11 4.29 8.85 3.00
N GLN A 12 5.60 9.11 2.99
CA GLN A 12 6.42 8.97 1.78
C GLN A 12 6.43 7.53 1.27
N VAL A 13 6.51 6.55 2.16
CA VAL A 13 6.43 5.12 1.78
C VAL A 13 5.10 4.82 1.10
N ILE A 14 3.99 5.30 1.67
CA ILE A 14 2.65 5.09 1.10
C ILE A 14 2.52 5.83 -0.23
N GLN A 15 3.06 7.04 -0.36
CA GLN A 15 3.06 7.78 -1.64
C GLN A 15 3.82 7.03 -2.73
N THR A 16 4.92 6.38 -2.40
CA THR A 16 5.67 5.54 -3.35
C THR A 16 4.81 4.37 -3.83
N TYR A 17 4.09 3.71 -2.92
CA TYR A 17 3.13 2.66 -3.27
C TYR A 17 2.05 3.18 -4.22
N LEU A 18 1.45 4.32 -3.90
CA LEU A 18 0.37 4.90 -4.72
C LEU A 18 0.89 5.34 -6.10
N GLU A 19 2.06 5.96 -6.15
CA GLU A 19 2.66 6.41 -7.40
C GLU A 19 2.93 5.22 -8.34
N GLY A 20 3.57 4.18 -7.83
CA GLY A 20 3.84 2.99 -8.62
C GLY A 20 2.58 2.26 -9.05
N SER A 21 1.56 2.21 -8.19
CA SER A 21 0.27 1.61 -8.51
C SER A 21 -0.44 2.37 -9.63
N ASN A 22 -0.39 3.71 -9.60
CA ASN A 22 -1.01 4.55 -10.62
C ASN A 22 -0.28 4.48 -11.95
N GLN A 23 1.03 4.30 -11.92
CA GLN A 23 1.83 4.14 -13.14
C GLN A 23 1.80 2.71 -13.71
N GLY A 24 1.28 1.74 -12.93
CA GLY A 24 1.30 0.33 -13.30
C GLY A 24 2.72 -0.24 -13.31
N LYS A 25 3.57 0.22 -12.40
CA LYS A 25 4.98 -0.17 -12.33
C LYS A 25 5.31 -0.82 -10.99
N SER A 26 5.36 -2.14 -10.98
CA SER A 26 5.69 -2.90 -9.77
C SER A 26 7.09 -2.56 -9.24
N GLU A 27 8.04 -2.22 -10.11
CA GLU A 27 9.40 -1.85 -9.71
C GLU A 27 9.45 -0.65 -8.77
N ILE A 28 8.49 0.27 -8.91
CA ILE A 28 8.36 1.42 -8.01
C ILE A 28 7.72 0.96 -6.70
N VAL A 29 6.64 0.20 -6.79
CA VAL A 29 5.88 -0.29 -5.63
C VAL A 29 6.75 -1.16 -4.71
N LYS A 30 7.63 -1.98 -5.28
CA LYS A 30 8.56 -2.83 -4.53
C LYS A 30 9.41 -2.05 -3.53
N GLN A 31 9.69 -0.79 -3.82
CA GLN A 31 10.49 0.06 -2.92
C GLN A 31 9.77 0.36 -1.61
N ALA A 32 8.44 0.27 -1.59
CA ALA A 32 7.62 0.56 -0.42
C ALA A 32 7.39 -0.66 0.47
N PHE A 33 7.55 -1.87 -0.06
CA PHE A 33 7.22 -3.12 0.63
C PHE A 33 8.47 -3.87 1.08
N ALA A 34 8.35 -4.54 2.25
CA ALA A 34 9.35 -5.53 2.66
C ALA A 34 9.29 -6.70 1.68
N LYS A 35 10.43 -7.38 1.50
CA LYS A 35 10.55 -8.49 0.55
C LYS A 35 9.55 -9.62 0.82
N ASP A 36 9.30 -9.91 2.09
CA ASP A 36 8.40 -10.97 2.54
C ASP A 36 7.03 -10.46 2.97
N ALA A 37 6.64 -9.26 2.52
CA ALA A 37 5.33 -8.70 2.82
C ALA A 37 4.21 -9.58 2.32
N ILE A 38 3.08 -9.55 3.02
CA ILE A 38 1.89 -10.33 2.70
C ILE A 38 0.74 -9.41 2.32
N MET A 39 -0.20 -9.96 1.54
CA MET A 39 -1.40 -9.26 1.11
C MET A 39 -2.61 -10.18 1.23
N GLN A 40 -3.70 -9.64 1.77
CA GLN A 40 -4.98 -10.34 1.79
C GLN A 40 -6.10 -9.35 1.56
N GLY A 41 -7.08 -9.77 0.75
CA GLY A 41 -8.21 -8.91 0.48
C GLY A 41 -9.31 -9.59 -0.29
N THR A 42 -10.35 -8.82 -0.59
CA THR A 42 -11.49 -9.27 -1.37
C THR A 42 -11.57 -8.49 -2.67
N ASN A 43 -11.79 -9.22 -3.77
CA ASN A 43 -12.11 -8.62 -5.05
C ASN A 43 -13.57 -8.17 -5.09
N LYS A 44 -13.95 -7.42 -6.12
CA LYS A 44 -15.30 -6.88 -6.27
C LYS A 44 -16.38 -7.99 -6.31
N ASP A 45 -16.03 -9.17 -6.83
CA ASP A 45 -16.92 -10.32 -6.89
C ASP A 45 -16.99 -11.11 -5.57
N GLY A 46 -16.25 -10.67 -4.53
CA GLY A 46 -16.19 -11.33 -3.24
C GLY A 46 -15.15 -12.44 -3.13
N SER A 47 -14.44 -12.75 -4.20
CA SER A 47 -13.36 -13.76 -4.15
C SER A 47 -12.19 -13.23 -3.33
N LEU A 48 -11.45 -14.15 -2.72
CA LEU A 48 -10.33 -13.82 -1.83
C LEU A 48 -8.99 -13.88 -2.54
N VAL A 49 -8.11 -12.95 -2.19
CA VAL A 49 -6.69 -12.97 -2.56
C VAL A 49 -5.90 -13.08 -1.26
N SER A 50 -4.97 -14.02 -1.20
CA SER A 50 -4.16 -14.25 0.00
C SER A 50 -2.76 -14.72 -0.39
N GLY A 51 -1.75 -14.27 0.35
CA GLY A 51 -0.38 -14.74 0.19
C GLY A 51 0.63 -13.62 0.04
N SER A 52 1.62 -13.82 -0.83
CA SER A 52 2.72 -12.89 -1.03
C SER A 52 2.27 -11.59 -1.69
N ILE A 53 2.91 -10.49 -1.30
CA ILE A 53 2.74 -9.20 -1.97
C ILE A 53 3.09 -9.27 -3.47
N GLU A 54 3.84 -10.27 -3.90
CA GLU A 54 4.18 -10.44 -5.31
C GLU A 54 2.94 -10.62 -6.19
N ASN A 55 1.83 -11.07 -5.62
CA ASN A 55 0.55 -11.14 -6.33
C ASN A 55 0.08 -9.74 -6.78
N LEU A 56 0.35 -8.71 -5.99
CA LEU A 56 0.05 -7.33 -6.38
C LEU A 56 0.91 -6.89 -7.55
N TYR A 57 2.19 -7.23 -7.54
CA TYR A 57 3.12 -6.81 -8.58
C TYR A 57 2.68 -7.31 -9.96
N LYS A 58 2.20 -8.54 -10.04
CA LYS A 58 1.68 -9.11 -11.29
C LYS A 58 0.47 -8.34 -11.80
N VAL A 59 -0.46 -8.02 -10.91
CA VAL A 59 -1.66 -7.26 -11.25
C VAL A 59 -1.30 -5.87 -11.77
N LEU A 60 -0.37 -5.20 -11.11
CA LEU A 60 0.04 -3.84 -11.51
C LEU A 60 0.69 -3.84 -12.89
N ASP A 61 1.61 -4.76 -13.13
CA ASP A 61 2.32 -4.85 -14.41
C ASP A 61 1.37 -5.20 -15.57
N GLU A 62 0.35 -6.01 -15.31
CA GLU A 62 -0.66 -6.39 -16.30
C GLU A 62 -1.68 -5.28 -16.56
N SER A 63 -1.99 -4.49 -15.54
CA SER A 63 -3.06 -3.47 -15.62
C SER A 63 -2.62 -2.19 -16.30
N GLY A 64 -1.34 -1.84 -16.20
CA GLY A 64 -0.83 -0.60 -16.75
C GLY A 64 -1.22 0.64 -15.99
N GLU A 65 -1.01 1.80 -16.60
CA GLU A 65 -1.26 3.09 -15.98
C GLU A 65 -2.75 3.32 -15.70
N ALA A 66 -3.06 3.78 -14.49
CA ALA A 66 -4.40 4.20 -14.09
C ALA A 66 -4.46 5.73 -14.11
N LYS A 67 -5.51 6.28 -14.72
CA LYS A 67 -5.72 7.73 -14.86
C LYS A 67 -6.85 8.20 -13.96
N ASP A 68 -6.74 9.43 -13.48
CA ASP A 68 -7.77 10.09 -12.66
C ASP A 68 -8.07 9.37 -11.34
N THR A 69 -7.08 8.67 -10.81
CA THR A 69 -7.18 8.02 -9.50
C THR A 69 -6.98 9.05 -8.40
N LYS A 70 -7.87 9.01 -7.40
CA LYS A 70 -7.76 9.82 -6.20
C LYS A 70 -7.44 8.93 -5.01
N SER A 71 -6.67 9.45 -4.08
CA SER A 71 -6.34 8.71 -2.87
C SER A 71 -6.28 9.62 -1.65
N ARG A 72 -6.55 9.00 -0.50
CA ARG A 72 -6.44 9.65 0.81
C ARG A 72 -5.61 8.76 1.73
N ILE A 73 -4.67 9.38 2.43
CA ILE A 73 -3.78 8.69 3.37
C ILE A 73 -4.11 9.17 4.78
N ASP A 74 -4.42 8.23 5.68
CA ASP A 74 -4.64 8.53 7.09
C ASP A 74 -3.70 7.67 7.92
N VAL A 75 -2.75 8.29 8.59
CA VAL A 75 -1.88 7.59 9.53
C VAL A 75 -2.67 7.39 10.82
N LEU A 76 -2.99 6.12 11.12
CA LEU A 76 -3.86 5.78 12.24
C LEU A 76 -3.08 5.65 13.56
N TYR A 77 -1.85 5.15 13.49
CA TYR A 77 -1.06 4.88 14.68
C TYR A 77 0.41 4.80 14.32
N VAL A 78 1.26 5.38 15.14
CA VAL A 78 2.72 5.26 15.03
C VAL A 78 3.28 5.14 16.44
N ASP A 79 4.10 4.12 16.68
CA ASP A 79 4.82 3.99 17.95
C ASP A 79 6.13 3.25 17.70
N GLU A 80 7.24 3.93 17.99
CA GLU A 80 8.58 3.39 17.81
C GLU A 80 8.80 2.81 16.41
N SER A 81 8.81 1.48 16.28
CA SER A 81 9.12 0.77 15.03
C SER A 81 7.89 0.28 14.27
N ILE A 82 6.68 0.58 14.75
CA ILE A 82 5.44 0.08 14.14
C ILE A 82 4.50 1.22 13.75
N ALA A 83 3.76 1.02 12.66
CA ALA A 83 2.76 1.99 12.22
C ALA A 83 1.61 1.31 11.48
N SER A 84 0.43 1.91 11.55
CA SER A 84 -0.76 1.49 10.82
C SER A 84 -1.28 2.68 10.01
N VAL A 85 -1.59 2.43 8.73
CA VAL A 85 -2.06 3.47 7.81
C VAL A 85 -3.28 2.97 7.05
N ARG A 86 -4.32 3.81 6.94
CA ARG A 86 -5.45 3.55 6.05
C ARG A 86 -5.26 4.35 4.77
N VAL A 87 -5.53 3.70 3.63
CA VAL A 87 -5.53 4.36 2.33
C VAL A 87 -6.87 4.11 1.65
N ILE A 88 -7.52 5.18 1.22
CA ILE A 88 -8.73 5.09 0.40
C ILE A 88 -8.31 5.42 -1.03
N ILE A 89 -8.69 4.56 -1.97
CA ILE A 89 -8.36 4.73 -3.40
C ILE A 89 -9.66 4.74 -4.19
N GLU A 90 -9.87 5.77 -4.98
CA GLU A 90 -11.02 5.90 -5.86
C GLU A 90 -10.56 5.87 -7.31
N ASN A 91 -11.24 5.05 -8.10
CA ASN A 91 -11.06 4.99 -9.55
C ASN A 91 -9.68 4.52 -10.00
N TRP A 92 -9.20 3.43 -9.41
CA TRP A 92 -8.04 2.72 -9.97
C TRP A 92 -8.59 1.70 -10.98
N HIS A 93 -8.44 2.00 -12.28
CA HIS A 93 -9.07 1.23 -13.37
C HIS A 93 -10.57 0.98 -13.14
N GLY A 94 -11.29 2.00 -12.63
CA GLY A 94 -12.71 1.92 -12.33
C GLY A 94 -13.05 1.26 -11.00
N LEU A 95 -12.07 0.82 -10.23
CA LEU A 95 -12.28 0.15 -8.96
C LEU A 95 -11.99 1.10 -7.77
N ASN A 96 -12.69 0.85 -6.68
CA ASN A 96 -12.51 1.60 -5.44
C ASN A 96 -12.07 0.66 -4.31
N PHE A 97 -11.14 1.11 -3.49
CA PHE A 97 -10.54 0.28 -2.44
C PHE A 97 -10.44 1.04 -1.13
N THR A 98 -10.46 0.28 -0.04
CA THR A 98 -9.91 0.72 1.24
C THR A 98 -8.81 -0.28 1.63
N ASP A 99 -7.62 0.24 1.89
CA ASP A 99 -6.46 -0.55 2.32
C ASP A 99 -6.15 -0.24 3.77
N LEU A 100 -5.72 -1.26 4.51
CA LEU A 100 -5.00 -1.08 5.76
C LEU A 100 -3.58 -1.62 5.57
N HIS A 101 -2.59 -0.80 5.91
CA HIS A 101 -1.18 -1.15 5.80
C HIS A 101 -0.55 -1.18 7.17
N GLN A 102 0.22 -2.23 7.45
CA GLN A 102 1.07 -2.29 8.62
C GLN A 102 2.50 -2.07 8.16
N LEU A 103 3.21 -1.16 8.83
CA LEU A 103 4.58 -0.84 8.50
C LEU A 103 5.50 -1.16 9.67
N PHE A 104 6.74 -1.48 9.35
CA PHE A 104 7.77 -1.75 10.33
C PHE A 104 9.03 -0.99 9.95
N LYS A 105 9.69 -0.39 10.96
CA LYS A 105 10.95 0.33 10.78
C LYS A 105 12.12 -0.58 11.14
N SER A 106 12.97 -0.86 10.17
CA SER A 106 14.18 -1.67 10.35
C SER A 106 15.36 -0.99 9.66
N ASN A 107 16.50 -0.94 10.32
CA ASN A 107 17.70 -0.28 9.80
C ASN A 107 17.42 1.17 9.36
N GLY A 108 16.62 1.89 10.13
CA GLY A 108 16.28 3.28 9.87
C GLY A 108 15.28 3.51 8.73
N LYS A 109 14.69 2.44 8.17
CA LYS A 109 13.78 2.54 7.04
C LYS A 109 12.42 1.92 7.35
N TRP A 110 11.36 2.63 6.99
CA TRP A 110 10.00 2.11 7.06
C TRP A 110 9.67 1.31 5.80
N LYS A 111 9.05 0.14 5.99
CA LYS A 111 8.54 -0.69 4.89
C LYS A 111 7.19 -1.22 5.26
N ILE A 112 6.31 -1.40 4.26
CA ILE A 112 5.02 -2.06 4.46
C ILE A 112 5.28 -3.57 4.58
N VAL A 113 4.79 -4.18 5.66
CA VAL A 113 4.98 -5.62 5.90
C VAL A 113 3.69 -6.41 5.67
N ALA A 114 2.54 -5.76 5.73
CA ALA A 114 1.25 -6.41 5.48
C ALA A 114 0.26 -5.40 4.90
N LYS A 115 -0.51 -5.86 3.91
CA LYS A 115 -1.59 -5.09 3.28
C LYS A 115 -2.86 -5.92 3.34
N ALA A 116 -3.91 -5.37 3.96
CA ALA A 116 -5.25 -5.90 3.87
C ALA A 116 -6.09 -4.92 3.06
N TYR A 117 -6.96 -5.42 2.16
CA TYR A 117 -7.78 -4.51 1.36
C TYR A 117 -9.17 -5.05 1.10
N HIS A 118 -10.09 -4.12 0.89
CA HIS A 118 -11.44 -4.41 0.45
C HIS A 118 -11.68 -3.68 -0.88
N THR A 119 -12.28 -4.39 -1.84
CA THR A 119 -12.68 -3.81 -3.13
C THR A 119 -14.21 -3.68 -3.14
N TYR A 120 -14.70 -2.48 -3.43
CA TYR A 120 -16.13 -2.17 -3.46
C TYR A 120 -16.78 -2.49 -4.80
#